data_04d39fec5f90978b350423f5d1a64261
#
_entry.id   04d39fec5f90978b350423f5d1a64261
#
_cell.length_a   1.000
_cell.length_b   1.000
_cell.length_c   1.000
_cell.angle_alpha   90.00
_cell.angle_beta   90.00
_cell.angle_gamma   90.00
#
_symmetry.space_group_name_H-M   'P 1'
#
loop_
_entity.id
_entity.type
_entity.pdbx_description
1 polymer ?
#
loop_
_entity_poly.entity_id
_entity_poly.type
_entity_poly.pdbx_seq_one_letter_code
_entity_poly.pdbx_strand_id
1 'polypeptide(L)'
;MPYLDIRISQQPSKEITEKVVTSLMDHTTNILGKKPEVTSIGVSFISPETWFIGGTPVSQQAMTTFYLDIKITEGTNTKQEKAQ
;
A
#
# COMPACT_ATOMS: atom_id res chain seq x y z
N MET A 1 -10.95 11.33 -1.22
CA MET A 1 -11.01 9.89 -1.45
C MET A 1 -9.61 9.29 -1.27
N PRO A 2 -9.42 8.49 -0.26
CA PRO A 2 -8.08 7.94 -0.01
C PRO A 2 -7.74 6.80 -0.98
N TYR A 3 -6.50 6.76 -1.38
CA TYR A 3 -5.98 5.68 -2.21
C TYR A 3 -4.70 5.16 -1.56
N LEU A 4 -4.68 3.87 -1.30
CA LEU A 4 -3.52 3.21 -0.71
C LEU A 4 -2.87 2.35 -1.78
N ASP A 5 -1.57 2.54 -1.96
CA ASP A 5 -0.80 1.78 -2.93
C ASP A 5 0.25 0.99 -2.16
N ILE A 6 0.13 -0.33 -2.18
CA ILE A 6 1.10 -1.18 -1.49
C ILE A 6 1.79 -2.09 -2.50
N ARG A 7 3.10 -2.20 -2.36
CA ARG A 7 3.92 -3.07 -3.19
C ARG A 7 4.62 -4.05 -2.28
N ILE A 8 4.60 -5.31 -2.66
CA ILE A 8 5.14 -6.37 -1.82
C ILE A 8 6.13 -7.19 -2.63
N SER A 9 7.28 -7.48 -2.02
CA SER A 9 8.36 -8.22 -2.70
C SER A 9 8.14 -9.72 -2.55
N GLN A 10 7.16 -10.24 -3.27
CA GLN A 10 6.92 -11.67 -3.31
C GLN A 10 6.11 -12.02 -4.54
N GLN A 11 5.97 -13.31 -4.79
CA GLN A 11 5.15 -13.78 -5.90
C GLN A 11 3.68 -13.47 -5.62
N PRO A 12 2.89 -13.21 -6.66
CA PRO A 12 1.48 -12.90 -6.47
C PRO A 12 0.77 -13.99 -5.69
N SER A 13 -0.07 -13.57 -4.76
CA SER A 13 -0.84 -14.49 -3.94
C SER A 13 -2.19 -13.85 -3.62
N LYS A 14 -3.24 -14.57 -3.95
CA LYS A 14 -4.59 -14.09 -3.66
C LYS A 14 -4.82 -14.02 -2.15
N GLU A 15 -4.31 -15.01 -1.43
CA GLU A 15 -4.48 -15.05 0.02
C GLU A 15 -3.80 -13.87 0.69
N ILE A 16 -2.58 -13.56 0.28
CA ILE A 16 -1.86 -12.42 0.83
C ILE A 16 -2.58 -11.11 0.47
N THR A 17 -3.07 -11.03 -0.77
CA THR A 17 -3.81 -9.84 -1.20
C THR A 17 -5.01 -9.60 -0.30
N GLU A 18 -5.78 -10.64 -0.02
CA GLU A 18 -6.98 -10.49 0.80
C GLU A 18 -6.63 -10.10 2.23
N LYS A 19 -5.59 -10.67 2.79
CA LYS A 19 -5.16 -10.33 4.14
C LYS A 19 -4.69 -8.89 4.23
N VAL A 20 -3.92 -8.45 3.25
CA VAL A 20 -3.40 -7.08 3.22
C VAL A 20 -4.54 -6.09 3.07
N VAL A 21 -5.45 -6.35 2.15
CA VAL A 21 -6.58 -5.44 1.93
C VAL A 21 -7.44 -5.34 3.19
N THR A 22 -7.73 -6.46 3.82
CA THR A 22 -8.53 -6.46 5.04
C THR A 22 -7.85 -5.63 6.13
N SER A 23 -6.55 -5.83 6.30
CA SER A 23 -5.80 -5.10 7.31
C SER A 23 -5.77 -3.60 7.03
N LEU A 24 -5.52 -3.22 5.78
CA LEU A 24 -5.45 -1.81 5.42
C LEU A 24 -6.80 -1.13 5.53
N MET A 25 -7.87 -1.82 5.16
CA MET A 25 -9.21 -1.26 5.30
C MET A 25 -9.55 -1.02 6.76
N ASP A 26 -9.20 -1.99 7.62
CA ASP A 26 -9.46 -1.87 9.04
C ASP A 26 -8.71 -0.66 9.63
N HIS A 27 -7.44 -0.52 9.29
CA HIS A 27 -6.65 0.60 9.79
C HIS A 27 -7.17 1.93 9.26
N THR A 28 -7.52 1.98 7.98
CA THR A 28 -8.02 3.22 7.38
C THR A 28 -9.31 3.66 8.04
N THR A 29 -10.20 2.71 8.29
CA THR A 29 -11.48 3.02 8.91
C THR A 29 -11.31 3.47 10.37
N ASN A 30 -10.49 2.73 11.12
CA ASN A 30 -10.39 2.96 12.56
C ASN A 30 -9.44 4.10 12.92
N ILE A 31 -8.40 4.30 12.16
CA ILE A 31 -7.38 5.30 12.48
C ILE A 31 -7.61 6.61 11.76
N LEU A 32 -7.89 6.54 10.46
CA LEU A 32 -8.07 7.73 9.65
C LEU A 32 -9.51 8.20 9.59
N GLY A 33 -10.45 7.38 10.07
CA GLY A 33 -11.86 7.75 10.05
C GLY A 33 -12.45 7.85 8.66
N LYS A 34 -11.85 7.18 7.68
CA LYS A 34 -12.35 7.22 6.31
C LYS A 34 -13.37 6.12 6.08
N LYS A 35 -14.35 6.43 5.22
CA LYS A 35 -15.39 5.47 4.91
C LYS A 35 -14.85 4.37 4.00
N PRO A 36 -15.17 3.10 4.30
CA PRO A 36 -14.68 2.00 3.45
C PRO A 36 -15.11 2.11 2.00
N GLU A 37 -16.32 2.56 1.76
CA GLU A 37 -16.86 2.58 0.40
C GLU A 37 -16.17 3.59 -0.52
N VAL A 38 -15.39 4.52 0.03
CA VAL A 38 -14.66 5.49 -0.80
C VAL A 38 -13.16 5.30 -0.69
N THR A 39 -12.73 4.21 -0.09
CA THR A 39 -11.31 3.92 0.07
C THR A 39 -10.88 2.95 -1.03
N SER A 40 -9.83 3.33 -1.75
CA SER A 40 -9.27 2.49 -2.81
C SER A 40 -7.92 1.93 -2.38
N ILE A 41 -7.68 0.66 -2.69
CA ILE A 41 -6.42 0.02 -2.35
C ILE A 41 -5.92 -0.71 -3.59
N GLY A 42 -4.69 -0.38 -4.00
CA GLY A 42 -4.01 -1.09 -5.07
C GLY A 42 -2.91 -1.94 -4.49
N VAL A 43 -2.89 -3.23 -4.83
CA VAL A 43 -1.86 -4.15 -4.35
C VAL A 43 -1.05 -4.61 -5.54
N SER A 44 0.27 -4.45 -5.46
CA SER A 44 1.18 -4.87 -6.51
C SER A 44 2.21 -5.82 -5.93
N PHE A 45 2.54 -6.85 -6.69
CA PHE A 45 3.59 -7.79 -6.29
C PHE A 45 4.77 -7.60 -7.21
N ILE A 46 5.95 -7.48 -6.62
CA ILE A 46 7.20 -7.33 -7.34
C ILE A 46 8.04 -8.54 -6.99
N SER A 47 8.54 -9.24 -8.01
CA SER A 47 9.38 -10.41 -7.75
C SER A 47 10.54 -10.05 -6.84
N PRO A 48 10.84 -10.89 -5.84
CA PRO A 48 12.01 -10.63 -4.99
C PRO A 48 13.30 -10.55 -5.78
N GLU A 49 13.32 -11.12 -6.99
CA GLU A 49 14.49 -11.06 -7.84
C GLU A 49 14.65 -9.72 -8.53
N THR A 50 13.59 -8.94 -8.57
CA THR A 50 13.64 -7.62 -9.22
C THR A 50 13.44 -6.46 -8.26
N TRP A 51 13.43 -6.73 -6.98
CA TRP A 51 13.39 -5.70 -5.95
C TRP A 51 14.76 -5.64 -5.28
N PHE A 52 15.43 -4.53 -5.43
CA PHE A 52 16.82 -4.38 -4.97
C PHE A 52 16.89 -3.43 -3.78
N ILE A 53 17.65 -3.82 -2.79
CA ILE A 53 17.97 -2.97 -1.66
C ILE A 53 19.48 -2.94 -1.55
N GLY A 54 20.06 -1.75 -1.63
CA GLY A 54 21.52 -1.63 -1.62
C GLY A 54 22.18 -2.33 -2.79
N GLY A 55 21.45 -2.45 -3.91
CA GLY A 55 22.01 -3.11 -5.09
C GLY A 55 21.92 -4.62 -5.07
N THR A 56 21.30 -5.21 -4.04
CA THR A 56 21.19 -6.66 -3.92
C THR A 56 19.72 -7.06 -3.99
N PRO A 57 19.35 -8.08 -4.78
CA PRO A 57 17.96 -8.52 -4.84
C PRO A 57 17.48 -9.02 -3.49
N VAL A 58 16.23 -8.70 -3.17
CA VAL A 58 15.62 -9.12 -1.91
C VAL A 58 15.60 -10.64 -1.79
N SER A 59 15.52 -11.35 -2.92
CA SER A 59 15.54 -12.81 -2.90
C SER A 59 16.79 -13.38 -2.26
N GLN A 60 17.89 -12.64 -2.29
CA GLN A 60 19.15 -13.10 -1.69
C GLN A 60 19.27 -12.68 -0.24
N GLN A 61 18.33 -11.92 0.26
CA GLN A 61 18.39 -11.41 1.63
C GLN A 61 17.44 -12.13 2.57
N ALA A 62 16.75 -13.14 2.06
CA ALA A 62 15.86 -14.00 2.84
C ALA A 62 14.83 -13.19 3.62
N MET A 63 14.28 -12.16 3.00
CA MET A 63 13.28 -11.30 3.66
C MET A 63 12.20 -10.92 2.66
N THR A 64 11.06 -10.53 3.20
CA THR A 64 9.99 -9.94 2.42
C THR A 64 9.87 -8.48 2.84
N THR A 65 9.80 -7.59 1.87
CA THR A 65 9.66 -6.17 2.18
C THR A 65 8.43 -5.62 1.48
N PHE A 66 8.00 -4.45 1.91
CA PHE A 66 6.88 -3.80 1.27
C PHE A 66 7.08 -2.29 1.28
N TYR A 67 6.34 -1.62 0.41
CA TYR A 67 6.30 -0.18 0.32
C TYR A 67 4.84 0.25 0.31
N LEU A 68 4.47 1.15 1.18
CA LEU A 68 3.11 1.64 1.27
C LEU A 68 3.09 3.15 1.04
N ASP A 69 2.24 3.58 0.12
CA ASP A 69 2.03 4.99 -0.15
C ASP A 69 0.55 5.30 0.05
N ILE A 70 0.26 6.33 0.81
CA ILE A 70 -1.12 6.72 1.09
C ILE A 70 -1.35 8.11 0.53
N LYS A 71 -2.32 8.22 -0.36
CA LYS A 71 -2.70 9.50 -0.93
C LYS A 71 -4.14 9.79 -0.58
N ILE A 72 -4.39 10.96 -0.06
CA ILE A 72 -5.73 11.37 0.31
C ILE A 72 -6.11 12.55 -0.57
N THR A 73 -7.12 12.32 -1.40
CA THR A 73 -7.63 13.34 -2.28
C THR A 73 -9.09 13.54 -1.95
N GLU A 74 -9.43 14.75 -1.55
CA GLU A 74 -10.81 15.09 -1.24
C GLU A 74 -11.23 16.22 -2.15
N GLY A 75 -12.43 16.11 -2.70
CA GLY A 75 -12.89 17.09 -3.65
C GLY A 75 -13.01 18.49 -3.07
N THR A 76 -13.17 18.59 -1.77
CA THR A 76 -13.31 19.87 -1.10
C THR A 76 -11.99 20.36 -0.51
N ASN A 77 -10.92 19.63 -0.68
CA ASN A 77 -9.64 20.03 -0.12
C ASN A 77 -9.19 21.34 -0.71
N THR A 78 -8.64 22.18 0.14
CA THR A 78 -8.05 23.41 -0.30
C THR A 78 -6.64 23.16 -0.78
N LYS A 79 -6.10 24.13 -1.50
CA LYS A 79 -4.73 24.02 -1.96
C LYS A 79 -3.75 23.99 -0.81
N GLN A 80 -4.10 24.66 0.28
CA GLN A 80 -3.23 24.68 1.45
C GLN A 80 -3.03 23.26 1.99
N GLU A 81 -4.09 22.49 2.07
CA GLU A 81 -3.96 21.13 2.58
C GLU A 81 -3.08 20.29 1.68
N LYS A 82 -3.20 20.48 0.38
CA LYS A 82 -2.40 19.69 -0.55
C LYS A 82 -0.93 20.08 -0.52
N ALA A 83 -0.64 21.28 -0.15
CA ALA A 83 0.74 21.76 -0.10
C ALA A 83 1.51 21.22 1.10
N GLN A 84 0.83 20.62 2.01
CA GLN A 84 1.46 20.11 3.22
C GLN A 84 2.11 18.74 3.00
#